data_31a7e67ed6ebbaf3f6be0866be78235a
#
_entry.id   31a7e67ed6ebbaf3f6be0866be78235a
#
_cell.length_a   1.000
_cell.length_b   1.000
_cell.length_c   1.000
_cell.angle_alpha   90.00
_cell.angle_beta   90.00
_cell.angle_gamma   90.00
#
_symmetry.space_group_name_H-M   'P 1'
#
loop_
_entity.id
_entity.type
_entity.pdbx_description
1 polymer ?
#
loop_
_entity_poly.entity_id
_entity_poly.type
_entity_poly.pdbx_seq_one_letter_code
_entity_poly.pdbx_strand_id
1 'polypeptide(L)'
;MGKERIDIEYPLTTKSFSLVWEQISSAHGLERWIANRVSDEDGVFTFTWGELWTQQDIRSAQLLEYVKNDHIRLKWEEDEDEDAYWEMSITRSDLTGYLTLHIVDFAWPEEKEDLKALWDGNLERLHRASGL
;
A
#
# COMPACT_ATOMS: atom_id res chain seq x y z
N MET A 1 18.44 -6.47 -16.27
CA MET A 1 17.48 -5.38 -16.21
C MET A 1 16.47 -5.65 -15.11
N GLY A 2 16.21 -4.66 -14.29
CA GLY A 2 15.28 -4.80 -13.17
C GLY A 2 13.92 -4.17 -13.45
N LYS A 3 13.06 -4.25 -12.47
CA LYS A 3 11.80 -3.52 -12.49
C LYS A 3 12.05 -2.03 -12.44
N GLU A 4 11.09 -1.25 -12.92
CA GLU A 4 11.16 0.21 -12.90
C GLU A 4 10.26 0.78 -11.81
N ARG A 5 10.72 1.84 -11.18
CA ARG A 5 9.99 2.53 -10.13
C ARG A 5 8.81 3.30 -10.72
N ILE A 6 7.66 3.20 -10.04
CA ILE A 6 6.52 4.07 -10.30
C ILE A 6 6.19 4.87 -9.04
N ASP A 7 5.75 6.10 -9.23
CA ASP A 7 5.33 7.01 -8.16
C ASP A 7 3.91 7.47 -8.46
N ILE A 8 3.01 7.31 -7.49
CA ILE A 8 1.61 7.70 -7.65
C ILE A 8 1.20 8.56 -6.45
N GLU A 9 0.52 9.66 -6.70
CA GLU A 9 0.02 10.54 -5.64
C GLU A 9 -1.50 10.52 -5.61
N TYR A 10 -2.05 10.33 -4.42
CA TYR A 10 -3.50 10.33 -4.22
C TYR A 10 -3.89 11.39 -3.20
N PRO A 11 -4.53 12.49 -3.63
CA PRO A 11 -5.04 13.49 -2.70
C PRO A 11 -6.14 12.89 -1.83
N LEU A 12 -6.08 13.18 -0.54
CA LEU A 12 -7.06 12.71 0.43
C LEU A 12 -7.92 13.87 0.92
N THR A 13 -9.03 13.54 1.59
CA THR A 13 -9.98 14.54 2.10
C THR A 13 -9.82 14.80 3.59
N THR A 14 -8.69 14.43 4.18
CA THR A 14 -8.41 14.59 5.61
C THR A 14 -7.16 15.41 5.85
N LYS A 15 -7.09 16.01 7.05
CA LYS A 15 -5.91 16.70 7.56
C LYS A 15 -5.27 15.94 8.71
N SER A 16 -5.78 14.75 9.04
CA SER A 16 -5.32 13.96 10.17
C SER A 16 -4.31 12.89 9.75
N PHE A 17 -3.05 13.07 10.16
CA PHE A 17 -2.02 12.05 9.96
C PHE A 17 -2.38 10.72 10.61
N SER A 18 -2.94 10.74 11.81
CA SER A 18 -3.25 9.50 12.53
C SER A 18 -4.30 8.66 11.83
N LEU A 19 -5.30 9.29 11.20
CA LEU A 19 -6.32 8.56 10.45
C LEU A 19 -5.73 7.83 9.24
N VAL A 20 -4.86 8.51 8.49
CA VAL A 20 -4.20 7.90 7.34
C VAL A 20 -3.21 6.83 7.80
N TRP A 21 -2.42 7.13 8.82
CA TRP A 21 -1.42 6.21 9.34
C TRP A 21 -2.05 4.88 9.76
N GLU A 22 -3.19 4.93 10.42
CA GLU A 22 -3.91 3.72 10.83
C GLU A 22 -4.24 2.82 9.64
N GLN A 23 -4.57 3.40 8.49
CA GLN A 23 -4.93 2.65 7.29
C GLN A 23 -3.74 2.02 6.58
N ILE A 24 -2.55 2.57 6.72
CA ILE A 24 -1.38 2.10 5.96
C ILE A 24 -0.37 1.33 6.81
N SER A 25 -0.44 1.41 8.13
CA SER A 25 0.60 0.87 9.02
C SER A 25 0.20 -0.35 9.83
N SER A 26 -1.05 -0.75 9.79
CA SER A 26 -1.53 -1.90 10.56
C SER A 26 -2.17 -2.95 9.66
N ALA A 27 -2.13 -4.21 10.11
CA ALA A 27 -2.79 -5.30 9.39
C ALA A 27 -4.28 -5.02 9.23
N HIS A 28 -4.94 -4.56 10.31
CA HIS A 28 -6.36 -4.23 10.27
C HIS A 28 -6.67 -3.11 9.27
N GLY A 29 -5.84 -2.07 9.23
CA GLY A 29 -6.00 -0.96 8.29
C GLY A 29 -5.83 -1.42 6.85
N LEU A 30 -4.76 -2.15 6.56
CA LEU A 30 -4.46 -2.65 5.22
C LEU A 30 -5.52 -3.63 4.71
N GLU A 31 -6.11 -4.43 5.60
CA GLU A 31 -7.17 -5.37 5.25
C GLU A 31 -8.41 -4.67 4.71
N ARG A 32 -8.61 -3.41 5.04
CA ARG A 32 -9.77 -2.66 4.60
C ARG A 32 -9.72 -2.27 3.12
N TRP A 33 -8.52 -2.21 2.53
CA TRP A 33 -8.40 -1.69 1.16
C TRP A 33 -7.38 -2.40 0.26
N ILE A 34 -6.41 -3.13 0.80
CA ILE A 34 -5.37 -3.78 -0.02
C ILE A 34 -5.75 -5.23 -0.38
N ALA A 35 -6.27 -5.98 0.59
CA ALA A 35 -6.54 -7.41 0.41
C ALA A 35 -7.78 -7.83 1.21
N ASN A 36 -8.25 -9.05 0.99
CA ASN A 36 -9.39 -9.58 1.75
C ASN A 36 -9.04 -9.83 3.21
N ARG A 37 -7.80 -10.28 3.46
CA ARG A 37 -7.27 -10.47 4.81
C ARG A 37 -5.81 -10.10 4.86
N VAL A 38 -5.40 -9.53 5.99
CA VAL A 38 -4.00 -9.18 6.25
C VAL A 38 -3.67 -9.57 7.69
N SER A 39 -2.54 -10.24 7.88
CA SER A 39 -2.02 -10.54 9.21
C SER A 39 -0.60 -10.02 9.35
N ASP A 40 -0.17 -9.76 10.59
CA ASP A 40 1.16 -9.27 10.90
C ASP A 40 1.77 -10.19 11.96
N GLU A 41 2.91 -10.80 11.65
CA GLU A 41 3.70 -11.60 12.59
C GLU A 41 5.17 -11.19 12.51
N ASP A 42 5.65 -10.54 13.56
CA ASP A 42 7.07 -10.16 13.70
C ASP A 42 7.62 -9.38 12.49
N GLY A 43 6.83 -8.45 11.97
CA GLY A 43 7.25 -7.62 10.84
C GLY A 43 7.07 -8.28 9.48
N VAL A 44 6.40 -9.42 9.42
CA VAL A 44 6.01 -10.07 8.16
C VAL A 44 4.49 -9.92 8.01
N PHE A 45 4.08 -9.23 6.95
CA PHE A 45 2.68 -9.02 6.64
C PHE A 45 2.24 -10.04 5.59
N THR A 46 1.22 -10.82 5.90
CA THR A 46 0.66 -11.80 4.96
C THR A 46 -0.68 -11.30 4.44
N PHE A 47 -0.76 -11.18 3.11
CA PHE A 47 -1.93 -10.68 2.41
C PHE A 47 -2.64 -11.82 1.70
N THR A 48 -3.95 -11.93 1.87
CA THR A 48 -4.76 -12.95 1.23
C THR A 48 -5.84 -12.28 0.40
N TRP A 49 -5.86 -12.57 -0.90
CA TRP A 49 -6.92 -12.14 -1.82
C TRP A 49 -7.80 -13.34 -2.14
N GLY A 50 -9.10 -13.10 -2.25
CA GLY A 50 -10.09 -14.13 -2.52
C GLY A 50 -10.86 -14.54 -1.29
N GLU A 51 -12.07 -15.06 -1.53
CA GLU A 51 -12.96 -15.52 -0.45
C GLU A 51 -12.60 -16.93 -0.01
N LEU A 52 -13.06 -17.32 1.19
CA LEU A 52 -12.74 -18.63 1.76
C LEU A 52 -13.17 -19.82 0.88
N TRP A 53 -14.21 -19.65 0.09
CA TRP A 53 -14.76 -20.70 -0.77
C TRP A 53 -14.26 -20.62 -2.22
N THR A 54 -13.32 -19.74 -2.51
CA THR A 54 -12.73 -19.58 -3.84
C THR A 54 -11.23 -19.83 -3.77
N GLN A 55 -10.59 -19.85 -4.94
CA GLN A 55 -9.14 -19.91 -5.01
C GLN A 55 -8.57 -18.63 -4.42
N GLN A 56 -7.62 -18.77 -3.50
CA GLN A 56 -6.98 -17.65 -2.81
C GLN A 56 -5.57 -17.44 -3.33
N ASP A 57 -5.16 -16.18 -3.41
CA ASP A 57 -3.79 -15.78 -3.66
C ASP A 57 -3.22 -15.25 -2.33
N ILE A 58 -2.12 -15.84 -1.87
CA ILE A 58 -1.50 -15.49 -0.59
C ILE A 58 -0.06 -15.06 -0.85
N ARG A 59 0.29 -13.87 -0.38
CA ARG A 59 1.64 -13.31 -0.53
C ARG A 59 2.09 -12.68 0.78
N SER A 60 3.38 -12.81 1.10
CA SER A 60 3.98 -12.23 2.30
C SER A 60 4.96 -11.13 1.94
N ALA A 61 4.96 -10.06 2.72
CA ALA A 61 5.88 -8.95 2.58
C ALA A 61 6.60 -8.69 3.89
N GLN A 62 7.90 -8.44 3.80
CA GLN A 62 8.69 -8.08 4.96
C GLN A 62 8.70 -6.58 5.16
N LEU A 63 8.51 -6.14 6.41
CA LEU A 63 8.59 -4.73 6.77
C LEU A 63 10.06 -4.30 6.77
N LEU A 64 10.40 -3.31 5.95
CA LEU A 64 11.75 -2.78 5.85
C LEU A 64 11.93 -1.50 6.65
N GLU A 65 10.95 -0.59 6.59
CA GLU A 65 10.98 0.70 7.30
C GLU A 65 9.61 1.00 7.87
N TYR A 66 9.60 1.61 9.04
CA TYR A 66 8.38 2.00 9.73
C TYR A 66 8.66 3.28 10.51
N VAL A 67 8.17 4.41 10.00
CA VAL A 67 8.32 5.72 10.64
C VAL A 67 6.93 6.29 10.87
N LYS A 68 6.50 6.32 12.13
CA LYS A 68 5.15 6.71 12.52
C LYS A 68 4.72 8.05 11.93
N ASN A 69 3.53 8.08 11.33
CA ASN A 69 2.93 9.25 10.67
C ASN A 69 3.72 9.77 9.47
N ASP A 70 4.67 8.99 8.97
CA ASP A 70 5.50 9.39 7.84
C ASP A 70 5.41 8.35 6.71
N HIS A 71 6.00 7.17 6.90
CA HIS A 71 5.97 6.14 5.86
C HIS A 71 6.17 4.73 6.40
N ILE A 72 5.76 3.77 5.56
CA ILE A 72 6.01 2.35 5.75
C ILE A 72 6.53 1.79 4.43
N ARG A 73 7.59 0.97 4.49
CA ARG A 73 8.18 0.33 3.32
C ARG A 73 8.18 -1.17 3.51
N LEU A 74 7.71 -1.89 2.50
CA LEU A 74 7.61 -3.34 2.51
C LEU A 74 8.25 -3.93 1.26
N LYS A 75 8.64 -5.21 1.36
CA LYS A 75 9.21 -5.96 0.25
C LYS A 75 8.55 -7.32 0.17
N TRP A 76 8.01 -7.66 -1.00
CA TRP A 76 7.46 -8.99 -1.23
C TRP A 76 8.57 -10.04 -1.10
N GLU A 77 8.32 -11.10 -0.35
CA GLU A 77 9.33 -12.15 -0.14
C GLU A 77 9.70 -12.88 -1.42
N GLU A 78 8.75 -13.01 -2.34
CA GLU A 78 8.93 -13.73 -3.60
C GLU A 78 9.19 -12.79 -4.79
N ASP A 79 9.61 -11.56 -4.54
CA ASP A 79 9.89 -10.63 -5.63
C ASP A 79 11.14 -11.07 -6.40
N GLU A 80 11.02 -11.15 -7.73
CA GLU A 80 12.12 -11.53 -8.61
C GLU A 80 13.23 -10.48 -8.65
N ASP A 81 12.91 -9.22 -8.36
CA ASP A 81 13.88 -8.12 -8.32
C ASP A 81 14.20 -7.81 -6.86
N GLU A 82 15.44 -8.08 -6.45
CA GLU A 82 15.90 -7.88 -5.09
C GLU A 82 15.89 -6.42 -4.65
N ASP A 83 15.94 -5.49 -5.61
CA ASP A 83 15.94 -4.05 -5.32
C ASP A 83 14.53 -3.46 -5.26
N ALA A 84 13.51 -4.22 -5.65
CA ALA A 84 12.13 -3.76 -5.64
C ALA A 84 11.57 -3.74 -4.22
N TYR A 85 10.72 -2.74 -3.95
CA TYR A 85 9.98 -2.60 -2.70
C TYR A 85 8.69 -1.84 -3.01
N TRP A 86 7.82 -1.71 -2.01
CA TRP A 86 6.69 -0.79 -2.12
C TRP A 86 6.59 0.02 -0.84
N GLU A 87 6.20 1.27 -1.01
CA GLU A 87 6.21 2.23 0.08
C GLU A 87 4.97 3.10 0.03
N MET A 88 4.44 3.38 1.19
CA MET A 88 3.33 4.31 1.36
C MET A 88 3.79 5.41 2.30
N SER A 89 3.69 6.66 1.85
CA SER A 89 4.07 7.82 2.65
C SER A 89 2.98 8.87 2.65
N ILE A 90 3.02 9.75 3.66
CA ILE A 90 2.02 10.79 3.84
C ILE A 90 2.71 12.14 3.78
N THR A 91 2.17 13.04 2.94
CA THR A 91 2.64 14.41 2.88
C THR A 91 1.46 15.35 3.08
N ARG A 92 1.74 16.58 3.50
CA ARG A 92 0.72 17.62 3.71
C ARG A 92 0.92 18.72 2.70
N SER A 93 -0.18 19.16 2.08
CA SER A 93 -0.16 20.34 1.22
C SER A 93 0.02 21.61 2.07
N ASP A 94 1.01 22.43 1.74
CA ASP A 94 1.23 23.71 2.42
C ASP A 94 0.10 24.70 2.14
N LEU A 95 -0.61 24.54 1.03
CA LEU A 95 -1.70 25.44 0.65
C LEU A 95 -3.01 25.12 1.34
N THR A 96 -3.37 23.84 1.43
CA THR A 96 -4.69 23.42 1.91
C THR A 96 -4.66 22.76 3.27
N GLY A 97 -3.50 22.20 3.68
CA GLY A 97 -3.40 21.37 4.87
C GLY A 97 -3.92 19.95 4.69
N TYR A 98 -4.52 19.63 3.54
CA TYR A 98 -4.96 18.27 3.27
C TYR A 98 -3.77 17.36 2.99
N LEU A 99 -3.94 16.08 3.31
CA LEU A 99 -2.90 15.09 3.14
C LEU A 99 -2.95 14.44 1.77
N THR A 100 -1.79 14.00 1.31
CA THR A 100 -1.63 13.22 0.08
C THR A 100 -0.98 11.89 0.45
N LEU A 101 -1.55 10.80 -0.03
CA LEU A 101 -0.93 9.48 0.09
C LEU A 101 -0.05 9.26 -1.15
N HIS A 102 1.23 9.02 -0.90
CA HIS A 102 2.19 8.79 -1.96
C HIS A 102 2.58 7.32 -1.97
N ILE A 103 2.41 6.69 -3.13
CA ILE A 103 2.74 5.27 -3.32
C ILE A 103 3.97 5.16 -4.22
N VAL A 104 4.95 4.38 -3.77
CA VAL A 104 6.08 3.95 -4.60
C VAL A 104 5.97 2.46 -4.75
N ASP A 105 6.07 1.98 -5.98
CA ASP A 105 6.08 0.55 -6.27
C ASP A 105 6.97 0.30 -7.49
N PHE A 106 7.22 -0.95 -7.81
CA PHE A 106 8.09 -1.34 -8.91
C PHE A 106 7.39 -2.34 -9.81
N ALA A 107 7.53 -2.18 -11.10
CA ALA A 107 6.93 -3.07 -12.10
C ALA A 107 7.87 -3.27 -13.29
N TRP A 108 7.71 -4.40 -13.97
CA TRP A 108 8.33 -4.57 -15.28
C TRP A 108 7.72 -3.52 -16.23
N PRO A 109 8.48 -2.99 -17.21
CA PRO A 109 7.97 -1.92 -18.07
C PRO A 109 6.61 -2.20 -18.70
N GLU A 110 6.37 -3.45 -19.13
CA GLU A 110 5.11 -3.86 -19.75
C GLU A 110 3.95 -4.00 -18.78
N GLU A 111 4.22 -3.99 -17.47
CA GLU A 111 3.21 -4.16 -16.42
C GLU A 111 2.90 -2.89 -15.62
N LYS A 112 3.55 -1.78 -15.95
CA LYS A 112 3.38 -0.52 -15.19
C LYS A 112 1.95 -0.03 -15.15
N GLU A 113 1.25 -0.08 -16.27
CA GLU A 113 -0.13 0.39 -16.33
C GLU A 113 -1.08 -0.50 -15.53
N ASP A 114 -0.83 -1.81 -15.57
CA ASP A 114 -1.63 -2.75 -14.78
C ASP A 114 -1.43 -2.54 -13.29
N LEU A 115 -0.20 -2.31 -12.85
CA LEU A 115 0.10 -2.04 -11.45
C LEU A 115 -0.55 -0.73 -10.99
N LYS A 116 -0.49 0.30 -11.82
CA LYS A 116 -1.14 1.58 -11.51
C LYS A 116 -2.65 1.42 -11.38
N ALA A 117 -3.27 0.66 -12.27
CA ALA A 117 -4.71 0.37 -12.21
C ALA A 117 -5.07 -0.40 -10.93
N LEU A 118 -4.21 -1.31 -10.50
CA LEU A 118 -4.39 -2.05 -9.25
C LEU A 118 -4.41 -1.10 -8.06
N TRP A 119 -3.47 -0.15 -7.99
CA TRP A 119 -3.43 0.85 -6.93
C TRP A 119 -4.64 1.77 -6.97
N ASP A 120 -5.06 2.20 -8.16
CA ASP A 120 -6.27 3.02 -8.31
C ASP A 120 -7.50 2.30 -7.74
N GLY A 121 -7.63 1.00 -7.98
CA GLY A 121 -8.70 0.19 -7.43
C GLY A 121 -8.62 0.06 -5.91
N ASN A 122 -7.41 -0.08 -5.37
CA ASN A 122 -7.19 -0.11 -3.94
C ASN A 122 -7.63 1.20 -3.29
N LEU A 123 -7.29 2.34 -3.89
CA LEU A 123 -7.66 3.65 -3.38
C LEU A 123 -9.18 3.88 -3.40
N GLU A 124 -9.90 3.36 -4.39
CA GLU A 124 -11.36 3.41 -4.38
C GLU A 124 -11.92 2.68 -3.15
N ARG A 125 -11.35 1.53 -2.82
CA ARG A 125 -11.76 0.80 -1.61
C ARG A 125 -11.44 1.57 -0.34
N LEU A 126 -10.29 2.23 -0.29
CA LEU A 126 -9.91 3.07 0.83
C LEU A 126 -10.93 4.19 1.05
N HIS A 127 -11.33 4.89 -0.02
CA HIS A 127 -12.36 5.93 0.06
C HIS A 127 -13.66 5.39 0.60
N ARG A 128 -14.13 4.25 0.09
CA ARG A 128 -15.40 3.65 0.52
C ARG A 128 -15.36 3.17 1.96
N ALA A 129 -14.23 2.61 2.40
CA ALA A 129 -14.12 2.02 3.74
C ALA A 129 -13.87 3.06 4.82
N SER A 130 -13.16 4.14 4.51
CA SER A 130 -12.68 5.10 5.51
C SER A 130 -13.14 6.53 5.29
N GLY A 131 -13.67 6.85 4.13
CA GLY A 131 -14.06 8.22 3.80
C GLY A 131 -12.89 9.12 3.43
N LEU A 132 -11.70 8.56 3.35
CA LEU A 132 -10.49 9.31 2.98
C LEU A 132 -10.38 9.49 1.47
#